data_ad23f398881127e9ac8715e3ee2085ce
#
_entry.id   ad23f398881127e9ac8715e3ee2085ce
#
_cell.length_a   1.000
_cell.length_b   1.000
_cell.length_c   1.000
_cell.angle_alpha   90.00
_cell.angle_beta   90.00
_cell.angle_gamma   90.00
#
_symmetry.space_group_name_H-M   'P 1'
#
loop_
_entity.id
_entity.type
_entity.pdbx_description
1 polymer ?
#
loop_
_entity_poly.entity_id
_entity_poly.type
_entity_poly.pdbx_seq_one_letter_code
_entity_poly.pdbx_strand_id
1 'polypeptide(L)'
;MLQVKLSDTTFLIESLIEFRFSSIFKPHLISMYSKFIFSTLLIITLFSCKEKDNQSDTLETLNNLAEDYVRLALVIGQYDESFVDAYYGPDSLKPTGAPLPSFPKDSLLQKVKSLSQKINDVAISSSDSAIQHRAHWMSDQLIAFDRRIRIFSSEYGSFDEESKDLFGTAAPRHNEKHFQKLVSQLDAMLPGEGGVPERFQAIANRFIIPKEKLDTVFKAAIAECRKRTLMHYQLPDNENFKLEFVNDKSWSGYNWYKGNYQSVIQINTDLHIFIDRAIDVGSHESYPGHHVYNMLLEKNLYREQGLVEISVYPLYSPQSLIAEGTANYGIDVVFPGNDKTRFAGDVLLPLAGLDTTGISLYFKALAMKGKLNYIRNEVGRRLLGGAMTEEEAMQWLQDYGLYNAETAAKSISFIKNYRTYVINYNYGLDLVKEYIESHGGMESNPEKRWQLFGELLSREVRINEMRK
;
A
#
# COMPACT_ATOMS: atom_id res chain seq x y z
N MET A 1 -8.62 16.65 34.58
CA MET A 1 -8.55 17.49 35.78
C MET A 1 -7.77 16.73 36.85
N LEU A 2 -6.44 16.87 36.83
CA LEU A 2 -5.56 16.54 37.95
C LEU A 2 -4.20 17.23 37.66
N GLN A 3 -4.11 18.49 38.03
CA GLN A 3 -2.82 19.19 38.24
C GLN A 3 -2.26 18.69 39.58
N VAL A 4 -1.25 17.84 39.54
CA VAL A 4 -0.45 17.53 40.70
C VAL A 4 0.69 18.55 40.74
N LYS A 5 0.69 19.38 41.79
CA LYS A 5 1.71 20.39 42.07
C LYS A 5 3.07 19.72 42.31
N LEU A 6 4.05 20.10 41.52
CA LEU A 6 5.47 19.70 41.62
C LEU A 6 6.21 20.26 42.86
N SER A 7 5.51 20.83 43.85
CA SER A 7 6.13 21.45 45.03
C SER A 7 6.45 20.49 46.18
N ASP A 8 5.80 19.30 46.23
CA ASP A 8 5.91 18.43 47.40
C ASP A 8 6.98 17.34 47.29
N THR A 9 7.46 17.07 46.08
CA THR A 9 8.51 16.04 45.88
C THR A 9 9.93 16.54 46.17
N THR A 10 10.18 17.82 45.99
CA THR A 10 11.49 18.43 46.26
C THR A 10 11.78 18.54 47.78
N PHE A 11 10.76 18.79 48.57
CA PHE A 11 10.90 18.90 50.03
C PHE A 11 11.14 17.56 50.74
N LEU A 12 10.61 16.47 50.19
CA LEU A 12 10.80 15.11 50.72
C LEU A 12 12.18 14.52 50.36
N ILE A 13 12.77 14.94 49.27
CA ILE A 13 14.11 14.50 48.86
C ILE A 13 15.20 15.22 49.68
N GLU A 14 15.04 16.50 49.97
CA GLU A 14 15.96 17.26 50.84
C GLU A 14 15.94 16.72 52.28
N SER A 15 14.77 16.38 52.85
CA SER A 15 14.69 15.86 54.21
C SER A 15 15.24 14.46 54.40
N LEU A 16 15.20 13.61 53.34
CA LEU A 16 15.74 12.25 53.37
C LEU A 16 17.25 12.20 53.16
N ILE A 17 17.84 13.21 52.51
CA ILE A 17 19.29 13.29 52.31
C ILE A 17 19.97 13.87 53.58
N GLU A 18 19.36 14.81 54.30
CA GLU A 18 19.91 15.34 55.52
C GLU A 18 19.91 14.33 56.67
N PHE A 19 18.93 13.41 56.77
CA PHE A 19 18.82 12.50 57.92
C PHE A 19 19.76 11.29 57.89
N ARG A 20 20.39 10.95 56.77
CA ARG A 20 21.31 9.80 56.67
C ARG A 20 22.79 10.14 56.53
N PHE A 21 23.18 11.41 56.32
CA PHE A 21 24.57 11.80 56.10
C PHE A 21 25.25 12.56 57.27
N SER A 22 24.49 12.90 58.30
CA SER A 22 25.04 13.73 59.40
C SER A 22 25.93 13.00 60.39
N SER A 23 26.12 11.67 60.29
CA SER A 23 26.87 10.92 61.30
C SER A 23 28.25 10.41 60.86
N ILE A 24 28.73 10.65 59.64
CA ILE A 24 29.95 10.00 59.15
C ILE A 24 31.01 10.92 58.51
N PHE A 25 30.69 12.19 58.11
CA PHE A 25 31.68 13.02 57.41
C PHE A 25 31.78 14.48 57.94
N LYS A 26 33.03 15.01 57.97
CA LYS A 26 33.35 16.37 58.36
C LYS A 26 32.70 17.41 57.44
N PRO A 27 32.25 18.60 57.92
CA PRO A 27 31.43 19.56 57.17
C PRO A 27 32.05 20.13 55.88
N HIS A 28 33.37 20.06 55.71
CA HIS A 28 34.04 20.52 54.48
C HIS A 28 33.86 19.59 53.27
N LEU A 29 33.65 18.28 53.50
CA LEU A 29 33.44 17.33 52.39
C LEU A 29 32.02 17.46 51.82
N ILE A 30 31.02 17.71 52.65
CA ILE A 30 29.59 17.83 52.20
C ILE A 30 29.43 19.01 51.24
N SER A 31 30.11 20.15 51.47
CA SER A 31 30.08 21.33 50.59
C SER A 31 30.70 21.05 49.18
N MET A 32 31.71 20.19 49.15
CA MET A 32 32.38 19.86 47.89
C MET A 32 31.57 18.88 47.05
N TYR A 33 30.95 17.87 47.67
CA TYR A 33 30.08 16.92 46.99
C TYR A 33 28.77 17.55 46.51
N SER A 34 28.17 18.44 47.31
CA SER A 34 26.97 19.22 46.93
C SER A 34 27.24 20.08 45.70
N LYS A 35 28.37 20.77 45.63
CA LYS A 35 28.76 21.57 44.45
C LYS A 35 29.05 20.69 43.21
N PHE A 36 29.61 19.50 43.42
CA PHE A 36 29.89 18.58 42.34
C PHE A 36 28.61 17.96 41.77
N ILE A 37 27.67 17.55 42.62
CA ILE A 37 26.34 17.04 42.24
C ILE A 37 25.52 18.13 41.51
N PHE A 38 25.53 19.36 42.01
CA PHE A 38 24.83 20.48 41.40
C PHE A 38 25.45 20.86 40.04
N SER A 39 26.78 20.80 39.90
CA SER A 39 27.48 21.04 38.64
C SER A 39 27.21 19.94 37.62
N THR A 40 27.14 18.68 38.06
CA THR A 40 26.86 17.54 37.21
C THR A 40 25.39 17.53 36.75
N LEU A 41 24.44 17.87 37.63
CA LEU A 41 23.03 18.04 37.26
C LEU A 41 22.84 19.20 36.28
N LEU A 42 23.53 20.32 36.46
CA LEU A 42 23.46 21.49 35.56
C LEU A 42 24.03 21.16 34.18
N ILE A 43 25.09 20.37 34.12
CA ILE A 43 25.69 19.90 32.87
C ILE A 43 24.72 18.96 32.12
N ILE A 44 24.08 18.01 32.82
CA ILE A 44 23.09 17.10 32.25
C ILE A 44 21.87 17.89 31.72
N THR A 45 21.40 18.91 32.42
CA THR A 45 20.26 19.72 31.92
C THR A 45 20.64 20.57 30.70
N LEU A 46 21.89 21.11 30.65
CA LEU A 46 22.37 21.88 29.51
C LEU A 46 22.59 20.99 28.25
N PHE A 47 23.03 19.75 28.41
CA PHE A 47 23.12 18.79 27.31
C PHE A 47 21.73 18.34 26.81
N SER A 48 20.78 18.11 27.73
CA SER A 48 19.40 17.74 27.37
C SER A 48 18.66 18.87 26.64
N CYS A 49 18.88 20.14 27.01
CA CYS A 49 18.31 21.29 26.29
C CYS A 49 18.92 21.43 24.89
N LYS A 50 20.24 21.24 24.73
CA LYS A 50 20.92 21.40 23.45
C LYS A 50 20.57 20.28 22.48
N GLU A 51 20.33 19.07 22.96
CA GLU A 51 19.87 17.92 22.16
C GLU A 51 18.43 18.13 21.69
N LYS A 52 17.57 18.68 22.53
CA LYS A 52 16.16 18.98 22.21
C LYS A 52 16.02 20.11 21.19
N ASP A 53 16.83 21.16 21.27
CA ASP A 53 16.86 22.25 20.30
C ASP A 53 17.36 21.75 18.93
N ASN A 54 18.39 20.91 18.88
CA ASN A 54 18.94 20.35 17.66
C ASN A 54 17.94 19.39 16.98
N GLN A 55 17.14 18.65 17.74
CA GLN A 55 16.12 17.75 17.23
C GLN A 55 14.93 18.52 16.64
N SER A 56 14.52 19.64 17.25
CA SER A 56 13.48 20.53 16.72
C SER A 56 13.87 21.11 15.36
N ASP A 57 15.10 21.60 15.23
CA ASP A 57 15.62 22.17 13.98
C ASP A 57 15.73 21.10 12.87
N THR A 58 16.09 19.87 13.23
CA THR A 58 16.18 18.75 12.30
C THR A 58 14.78 18.34 11.79
N LEU A 59 13.79 18.29 12.66
CA LEU A 59 12.40 18.00 12.30
C LEU A 59 11.81 19.10 11.40
N GLU A 60 12.05 20.37 11.71
CA GLU A 60 11.61 21.50 10.88
C GLU A 60 12.25 21.44 9.49
N THR A 61 13.55 21.13 9.42
CA THR A 61 14.26 20.93 8.15
C THR A 61 13.61 19.81 7.34
N LEU A 62 13.29 18.66 7.96
CA LEU A 62 12.65 17.55 7.27
C LEU A 62 11.24 17.90 6.80
N ASN A 63 10.47 18.69 7.57
CA ASN A 63 9.15 19.17 7.17
C ASN A 63 9.21 20.06 5.93
N ASN A 64 10.20 20.96 5.85
CA ASN A 64 10.42 21.80 4.67
C ASN A 64 10.81 20.94 3.43
N LEU A 65 11.63 19.91 3.63
CA LEU A 65 11.98 18.98 2.54
C LEU A 65 10.80 18.11 2.10
N ALA A 66 9.88 17.77 3.02
CA ALA A 66 8.64 17.08 2.71
C ALA A 66 7.68 17.94 1.86
N GLU A 67 7.62 19.27 2.10
CA GLU A 67 6.90 20.17 1.19
C GLU A 67 7.55 20.21 -0.21
N ASP A 68 8.88 20.24 -0.27
CA ASP A 68 9.61 20.20 -1.55
C ASP A 68 9.34 18.88 -2.30
N TYR A 69 9.24 17.76 -1.57
CA TYR A 69 8.85 16.45 -2.13
C TYR A 69 7.44 16.51 -2.75
N VAL A 70 6.46 17.05 -2.04
CA VAL A 70 5.09 17.21 -2.54
C VAL A 70 5.05 18.11 -3.78
N ARG A 71 5.72 19.27 -3.73
CA ARG A 71 5.81 20.20 -4.87
C ARG A 71 6.43 19.52 -6.09
N LEU A 72 7.49 18.74 -5.89
CA LEU A 72 8.15 18.00 -6.97
C LEU A 72 7.23 16.96 -7.59
N ALA A 73 6.52 16.17 -6.77
CA ALA A 73 5.54 15.20 -7.25
C ALA A 73 4.45 15.86 -8.10
N LEU A 74 3.88 16.97 -7.62
CA LEU A 74 2.83 17.71 -8.32
C LEU A 74 3.33 18.34 -9.63
N VAL A 75 4.59 18.80 -9.68
CA VAL A 75 5.20 19.30 -10.92
C VAL A 75 5.37 18.18 -11.94
N ILE A 76 5.84 16.98 -11.54
CA ILE A 76 5.93 15.82 -12.44
C ILE A 76 4.53 15.45 -12.95
N GLY A 77 3.52 15.45 -12.08
CA GLY A 77 2.13 15.16 -12.42
C GLY A 77 1.50 16.11 -13.43
N GLN A 78 2.02 17.33 -13.63
CA GLN A 78 1.56 18.23 -14.70
C GLN A 78 1.88 17.70 -16.11
N TYR A 79 2.89 16.82 -16.23
CA TYR A 79 3.31 16.24 -17.51
C TYR A 79 2.89 14.78 -17.64
N ASP A 80 3.00 14.01 -16.58
CA ASP A 80 2.62 12.60 -16.51
C ASP A 80 1.35 12.46 -15.67
N GLU A 81 0.19 12.46 -16.33
CA GLU A 81 -1.12 12.37 -15.68
C GLU A 81 -1.29 11.12 -14.81
N SER A 82 -0.50 10.06 -15.10
CA SER A 82 -0.52 8.83 -14.32
C SER A 82 0.41 8.86 -13.11
N PHE A 83 1.14 9.95 -12.88
CA PHE A 83 2.16 9.99 -11.81
C PHE A 83 1.54 10.18 -10.42
N VAL A 84 0.57 11.09 -10.29
CA VAL A 84 -0.11 11.38 -9.02
C VAL A 84 -1.50 10.78 -9.05
N ASP A 85 -1.73 9.75 -8.26
CA ASP A 85 -3.01 9.08 -8.14
C ASP A 85 -4.01 9.86 -7.28
N ALA A 86 -3.54 10.42 -6.15
CA ALA A 86 -4.34 11.24 -5.26
C ALA A 86 -3.52 12.40 -4.68
N TYR A 87 -4.19 13.52 -4.48
CA TYR A 87 -3.66 14.67 -3.74
C TYR A 87 -4.76 15.33 -2.92
N TYR A 88 -4.54 15.43 -1.60
CA TYR A 88 -5.47 16.07 -0.67
C TYR A 88 -4.76 17.06 0.30
N GLY A 89 -3.55 17.48 -0.07
CA GLY A 89 -2.76 18.44 0.69
C GLY A 89 -3.13 19.90 0.43
N PRO A 90 -2.37 20.87 0.98
CA PRO A 90 -2.63 22.29 0.84
C PRO A 90 -2.52 22.79 -0.61
N ASP A 91 -3.47 23.63 -1.02
CA ASP A 91 -3.43 24.25 -2.36
C ASP A 91 -2.18 25.11 -2.61
N SER A 92 -1.54 25.61 -1.55
CA SER A 92 -0.28 26.38 -1.63
C SER A 92 0.92 25.56 -2.12
N LEU A 93 0.83 24.22 -2.11
CA LEU A 93 1.87 23.33 -2.64
C LEU A 93 1.67 23.02 -4.12
N LYS A 94 0.48 23.31 -4.69
CA LYS A 94 0.20 23.08 -6.10
C LYS A 94 1.05 24.03 -6.98
N PRO A 95 1.50 23.56 -8.16
CA PRO A 95 2.21 24.41 -9.11
C PRO A 95 1.39 25.64 -9.51
N THR A 96 2.02 26.80 -9.52
CA THR A 96 1.41 28.05 -9.96
C THR A 96 1.79 28.32 -11.42
N GLY A 97 0.90 28.06 -12.36
CA GLY A 97 1.11 28.30 -13.78
C GLY A 97 1.06 27.05 -14.64
N ALA A 98 1.05 27.27 -15.95
CA ALA A 98 1.05 26.18 -16.93
C ALA A 98 2.40 25.47 -16.97
N PRO A 99 2.44 24.15 -17.26
CA PRO A 99 3.69 23.44 -17.47
C PRO A 99 4.46 24.00 -18.68
N LEU A 100 5.77 23.82 -18.70
CA LEU A 100 6.59 24.15 -19.87
C LEU A 100 6.14 23.35 -21.09
N PRO A 101 6.32 23.85 -22.31
CA PRO A 101 5.89 23.16 -23.53
C PRO A 101 6.56 21.79 -23.74
N SER A 102 7.74 21.57 -23.17
CA SER A 102 8.45 20.30 -23.22
C SER A 102 8.73 19.79 -21.81
N PHE A 103 8.73 18.46 -21.65
CA PHE A 103 9.06 17.79 -20.38
C PHE A 103 10.51 18.12 -19.96
N PRO A 104 10.74 18.79 -18.82
CA PRO A 104 12.05 19.26 -18.41
C PRO A 104 12.86 18.18 -17.67
N LYS A 105 13.08 17.03 -18.31
CA LYS A 105 13.70 15.82 -17.75
C LYS A 105 14.93 16.12 -16.89
N ASP A 106 15.95 16.78 -17.45
CA ASP A 106 17.23 16.95 -16.76
C ASP A 106 17.10 17.84 -15.51
N SER A 107 16.26 18.87 -15.59
CA SER A 107 15.93 19.72 -14.44
C SER A 107 15.21 18.95 -13.34
N LEU A 108 14.25 18.08 -13.71
CA LEU A 108 13.53 17.25 -12.74
C LEU A 108 14.45 16.21 -12.08
N LEU A 109 15.30 15.53 -12.86
CA LEU A 109 16.30 14.60 -12.33
C LEU A 109 17.30 15.28 -11.38
N GLN A 110 17.73 16.51 -11.70
CA GLN A 110 18.59 17.28 -10.81
C GLN A 110 17.88 17.65 -9.50
N LYS A 111 16.59 18.03 -9.54
CA LYS A 111 15.79 18.31 -8.36
C LYS A 111 15.61 17.06 -7.49
N VAL A 112 15.27 15.91 -8.09
CA VAL A 112 15.18 14.63 -7.37
C VAL A 112 16.50 14.32 -6.67
N LYS A 113 17.62 14.39 -7.38
CA LYS A 113 18.97 14.13 -6.82
C LYS A 113 19.30 15.06 -5.66
N SER A 114 19.09 16.37 -5.82
CA SER A 114 19.37 17.35 -4.79
C SER A 114 18.50 17.15 -3.54
N LEU A 115 17.20 16.87 -3.74
CA LEU A 115 16.26 16.63 -2.65
C LEU A 115 16.60 15.33 -1.90
N SER A 116 16.88 14.25 -2.64
CA SER A 116 17.30 12.96 -2.06
C SER A 116 18.56 13.11 -1.21
N GLN A 117 19.54 13.87 -1.67
CA GLN A 117 20.76 14.12 -0.90
C GLN A 117 20.46 14.85 0.42
N LYS A 118 19.69 15.95 0.39
CA LYS A 118 19.31 16.71 1.59
C LYS A 118 18.56 15.86 2.59
N ILE A 119 17.61 15.02 2.14
CA ILE A 119 16.85 14.11 3.00
C ILE A 119 17.77 13.05 3.63
N ASN A 120 18.70 12.49 2.86
CA ASN A 120 19.68 11.54 3.38
C ASN A 120 20.63 12.19 4.39
N ASP A 121 21.04 13.44 4.19
CA ASP A 121 21.85 14.18 5.16
C ASP A 121 21.11 14.36 6.50
N VAL A 122 19.79 14.62 6.46
CA VAL A 122 18.93 14.63 7.66
C VAL A 122 18.89 13.25 8.33
N ALA A 123 18.70 12.17 7.56
CA ALA A 123 18.68 10.83 8.12
C ALA A 123 19.99 10.45 8.83
N ILE A 124 21.14 10.85 8.27
CA ILE A 124 22.48 10.57 8.83
C ILE A 124 22.75 11.43 10.07
N SER A 125 22.30 12.67 10.08
CA SER A 125 22.58 13.62 11.17
C SER A 125 21.63 13.46 12.37
N SER A 126 20.46 12.84 12.20
CA SER A 126 19.49 12.63 13.25
C SER A 126 19.83 11.44 14.14
N SER A 127 19.67 11.58 15.45
CA SER A 127 19.66 10.46 16.40
C SER A 127 18.25 9.88 16.64
N ASP A 128 17.21 10.56 16.14
CA ASP A 128 15.81 10.14 16.27
C ASP A 128 15.43 9.11 15.21
N SER A 129 15.04 7.92 15.66
CA SER A 129 14.66 6.82 14.77
C SER A 129 13.41 7.10 13.93
N ALA A 130 12.48 7.93 14.42
CA ALA A 130 11.27 8.30 13.67
C ALA A 130 11.62 9.26 12.52
N ILE A 131 12.49 10.26 12.79
CA ILE A 131 13.01 11.16 11.76
C ILE A 131 13.81 10.38 10.71
N GLN A 132 14.68 9.46 11.16
CA GLN A 132 15.43 8.59 10.23
C GLN A 132 14.51 7.73 9.36
N HIS A 133 13.50 7.09 9.97
CA HIS A 133 12.54 6.25 9.24
C HIS A 133 11.79 7.05 8.18
N ARG A 134 11.22 8.20 8.55
CA ARG A 134 10.50 9.10 7.64
C ARG A 134 11.39 9.59 6.49
N ALA A 135 12.61 10.01 6.79
CA ALA A 135 13.58 10.44 5.77
C ALA A 135 13.93 9.30 4.80
N HIS A 136 14.18 8.12 5.30
CA HIS A 136 14.45 6.96 4.46
C HIS A 136 13.23 6.55 3.61
N TRP A 137 12.02 6.63 4.16
CA TRP A 137 10.81 6.37 3.38
C TRP A 137 10.68 7.34 2.20
N MET A 138 10.86 8.65 2.41
CA MET A 138 10.86 9.62 1.32
C MET A 138 11.99 9.38 0.32
N SER A 139 13.18 8.97 0.77
CA SER A 139 14.30 8.64 -0.12
C SER A 139 13.97 7.45 -1.03
N ASP A 140 13.30 6.41 -0.50
CA ASP A 140 12.83 5.28 -1.29
C ASP A 140 11.82 5.71 -2.38
N GLN A 141 10.91 6.64 -2.07
CA GLN A 141 9.98 7.21 -3.06
C GLN A 141 10.72 8.04 -4.14
N LEU A 142 11.77 8.79 -3.77
CA LEU A 142 12.53 9.61 -4.73
C LEU A 142 13.33 8.76 -5.73
N ILE A 143 13.74 7.55 -5.38
CA ILE A 143 14.31 6.59 -6.34
C ILE A 143 13.28 6.27 -7.43
N ALA A 144 12.02 6.06 -7.03
CA ALA A 144 10.94 5.81 -7.96
C ALA A 144 10.64 7.03 -8.86
N PHE A 145 10.73 8.25 -8.32
CA PHE A 145 10.60 9.49 -9.12
C PHE A 145 11.65 9.57 -10.22
N ASP A 146 12.93 9.32 -9.89
CA ASP A 146 14.02 9.29 -10.89
C ASP A 146 13.71 8.29 -12.01
N ARG A 147 13.36 7.04 -11.64
CA ARG A 147 13.04 5.99 -12.61
C ARG A 147 11.82 6.35 -13.46
N ARG A 148 10.77 6.90 -12.87
CA ARG A 148 9.56 7.26 -13.64
C ARG A 148 9.81 8.39 -14.61
N ILE A 149 10.58 9.41 -14.22
CA ILE A 149 11.02 10.50 -15.11
C ILE A 149 11.76 9.93 -16.33
N ARG A 150 12.66 8.96 -16.13
CA ARG A 150 13.38 8.29 -17.21
C ARG A 150 12.46 7.50 -18.12
N ILE A 151 11.55 6.69 -17.54
CA ILE A 151 10.57 5.92 -18.30
C ILE A 151 9.68 6.85 -19.14
N PHE A 152 9.20 7.96 -18.56
CA PHE A 152 8.40 8.95 -19.27
C PHE A 152 9.16 9.59 -20.44
N SER A 153 10.48 9.66 -20.34
CA SER A 153 11.39 10.11 -21.40
C SER A 153 11.87 8.98 -22.34
N SER A 154 11.23 7.81 -22.30
CA SER A 154 11.59 6.62 -23.08
C SER A 154 12.99 6.04 -22.77
N GLU A 155 13.54 6.31 -21.59
CA GLU A 155 14.77 5.69 -21.09
C GLU A 155 14.40 4.48 -20.22
N TYR A 156 14.30 3.32 -20.85
CA TYR A 156 13.86 2.09 -20.20
C TYR A 156 15.02 1.31 -19.60
N GLY A 157 14.76 0.70 -18.44
CA GLY A 157 15.57 -0.35 -17.87
C GLY A 157 15.02 -1.74 -18.23
N SER A 158 15.68 -2.79 -17.73
CA SER A 158 15.06 -4.12 -17.71
C SER A 158 13.87 -4.14 -16.77
N PHE A 159 12.95 -5.09 -16.97
CA PHE A 159 11.79 -5.26 -16.10
C PHE A 159 12.15 -5.33 -14.61
N ASP A 160 13.19 -6.10 -14.25
CA ASP A 160 13.57 -6.26 -12.86
C ASP A 160 14.29 -5.03 -12.28
N GLU A 161 15.04 -4.26 -13.09
CA GLU A 161 15.63 -2.97 -12.67
C GLU A 161 14.53 -1.93 -12.42
N GLU A 162 13.60 -1.77 -13.37
CA GLU A 162 12.47 -0.87 -13.18
C GLU A 162 11.60 -1.26 -11.97
N SER A 163 11.38 -2.57 -11.75
CA SER A 163 10.66 -3.04 -10.56
C SER A 163 11.35 -2.66 -9.27
N LYS A 164 12.68 -2.80 -9.20
CA LYS A 164 13.45 -2.44 -8.00
C LYS A 164 13.43 -0.95 -7.74
N ASP A 165 13.58 -0.16 -8.79
CA ASP A 165 13.65 1.30 -8.64
C ASP A 165 12.26 1.88 -8.33
N LEU A 166 11.18 1.39 -8.97
CA LEU A 166 9.83 1.90 -8.75
C LEU A 166 9.18 1.36 -7.47
N PHE A 167 9.40 0.07 -7.16
CA PHE A 167 8.66 -0.61 -6.10
C PHE A 167 9.54 -1.18 -4.98
N GLY A 168 10.84 -0.87 -4.98
CA GLY A 168 11.79 -1.33 -3.98
C GLY A 168 12.13 -2.83 -4.07
N THR A 169 11.59 -3.56 -5.05
CA THR A 169 11.73 -5.01 -5.16
C THR A 169 11.50 -5.50 -6.58
N ALA A 170 11.91 -6.74 -6.87
CA ALA A 170 11.55 -7.46 -8.09
C ALA A 170 10.84 -8.77 -7.72
N ALA A 171 9.79 -9.09 -8.47
CA ALA A 171 9.04 -10.32 -8.28
C ALA A 171 9.88 -11.56 -8.65
N PRO A 172 9.68 -12.70 -7.98
CA PRO A 172 10.35 -13.96 -8.32
C PRO A 172 10.09 -14.35 -9.77
N ARG A 173 11.04 -15.11 -10.33
CA ARG A 173 10.94 -15.63 -11.71
C ARG A 173 10.36 -17.04 -11.69
N HIS A 174 9.46 -17.30 -12.64
CA HIS A 174 8.87 -18.59 -12.84
C HIS A 174 9.14 -19.07 -14.28
N ASN A 175 9.53 -20.33 -14.40
CA ASN A 175 9.68 -20.94 -15.73
C ASN A 175 8.34 -21.54 -16.23
N GLU A 176 8.29 -21.88 -17.49
CA GLU A 176 7.11 -22.45 -18.11
C GLU A 176 6.59 -23.72 -17.43
N LYS A 177 7.48 -24.59 -16.93
CA LYS A 177 7.11 -25.82 -16.20
C LYS A 177 6.32 -25.53 -14.92
N HIS A 178 6.56 -24.39 -14.28
CA HIS A 178 5.79 -23.96 -13.12
C HIS A 178 4.32 -23.75 -13.50
N PHE A 179 4.06 -23.05 -14.60
CA PHE A 179 2.68 -22.81 -15.08
C PHE A 179 2.03 -24.06 -15.58
N GLN A 180 2.73 -24.89 -16.35
CA GLN A 180 2.26 -26.21 -16.81
C GLN A 180 1.78 -27.07 -15.65
N LYS A 181 2.53 -27.11 -14.53
CA LYS A 181 2.14 -27.84 -13.33
C LYS A 181 0.84 -27.31 -12.72
N LEU A 182 0.68 -25.99 -12.64
CA LEU A 182 -0.53 -25.36 -12.09
C LEU A 182 -1.75 -25.60 -12.99
N VAL A 183 -1.57 -25.49 -14.31
CA VAL A 183 -2.62 -25.81 -15.29
C VAL A 183 -3.04 -27.27 -15.17
N SER A 184 -2.09 -28.21 -15.05
CA SER A 184 -2.40 -29.65 -14.86
C SER A 184 -3.17 -29.92 -13.55
N GLN A 185 -2.89 -29.18 -12.48
CA GLN A 185 -3.64 -29.29 -11.22
C GLN A 185 -5.08 -28.79 -11.38
N LEU A 186 -5.27 -27.71 -12.14
CA LEU A 186 -6.59 -27.17 -12.43
C LEU A 186 -7.35 -28.10 -13.38
N ASP A 187 -6.66 -28.68 -14.37
CA ASP A 187 -7.18 -29.70 -15.30
C ASP A 187 -7.82 -30.88 -14.55
N ALA A 188 -7.10 -31.42 -13.57
CA ALA A 188 -7.57 -32.53 -12.74
C ALA A 188 -8.77 -32.14 -11.83
N MET A 189 -8.98 -30.87 -11.57
CA MET A 189 -10.07 -30.37 -10.69
C MET A 189 -11.37 -30.11 -11.47
N LEU A 190 -11.27 -29.69 -12.72
CA LEU A 190 -12.41 -29.25 -13.51
C LEU A 190 -13.12 -30.45 -14.16
N PRO A 191 -14.46 -30.60 -14.02
CA PRO A 191 -15.23 -31.62 -14.68
C PRO A 191 -15.45 -31.28 -16.15
N GLY A 192 -15.87 -32.29 -16.94
CA GLY A 192 -16.26 -32.15 -18.34
C GLY A 192 -15.13 -32.47 -19.31
N GLU A 193 -15.45 -32.32 -20.60
CA GLU A 193 -14.52 -32.54 -21.74
C GLU A 193 -14.08 -31.18 -22.31
N GLY A 194 -12.96 -31.18 -23.05
CA GLY A 194 -12.40 -29.99 -23.68
C GLY A 194 -11.21 -29.42 -22.91
N GLY A 195 -10.68 -28.29 -23.36
CA GLY A 195 -9.54 -27.59 -22.75
C GLY A 195 -9.85 -27.00 -21.38
N VAL A 196 -8.80 -26.75 -20.59
CA VAL A 196 -8.93 -26.16 -19.25
C VAL A 196 -9.61 -24.78 -19.29
N PRO A 197 -9.28 -23.89 -20.25
CA PRO A 197 -9.94 -22.59 -20.36
C PRO A 197 -11.46 -22.72 -20.59
N GLU A 198 -11.89 -23.59 -21.50
CA GLU A 198 -13.30 -23.78 -21.83
C GLU A 198 -14.08 -24.35 -20.65
N ARG A 199 -13.54 -25.36 -19.96
CA ARG A 199 -14.18 -25.97 -18.78
C ARG A 199 -14.28 -25.00 -17.61
N PHE A 200 -13.21 -24.21 -17.38
CA PHE A 200 -13.25 -23.15 -16.37
C PHE A 200 -14.32 -22.11 -16.72
N GLN A 201 -14.34 -21.64 -17.98
CA GLN A 201 -15.31 -20.64 -18.44
C GLN A 201 -16.76 -21.14 -18.36
N ALA A 202 -16.99 -22.43 -18.68
CA ALA A 202 -18.32 -23.04 -18.57
C ALA A 202 -18.85 -22.99 -17.11
N ILE A 203 -17.98 -23.20 -16.12
CA ILE A 203 -18.36 -23.07 -14.72
C ILE A 203 -18.56 -21.59 -14.35
N ALA A 204 -17.63 -20.71 -14.74
CA ALA A 204 -17.68 -19.29 -14.43
C ALA A 204 -18.93 -18.61 -14.97
N ASN A 205 -19.34 -18.94 -16.22
CA ASN A 205 -20.49 -18.33 -16.87
C ASN A 205 -21.81 -18.51 -16.10
N ARG A 206 -21.91 -19.51 -15.22
CA ARG A 206 -23.06 -19.73 -14.37
C ARG A 206 -23.22 -18.65 -13.28
N PHE A 207 -22.19 -17.90 -13.03
CA PHE A 207 -22.07 -16.91 -11.95
C PHE A 207 -21.90 -15.49 -12.46
N ILE A 208 -22.29 -15.22 -13.71
CA ILE A 208 -22.33 -13.85 -14.28
C ILE A 208 -23.49 -13.11 -13.62
N ILE A 209 -23.22 -11.96 -13.01
CA ILE A 209 -24.24 -11.10 -12.41
C ILE A 209 -25.04 -10.42 -13.52
N PRO A 210 -26.39 -10.54 -13.54
CA PRO A 210 -27.23 -9.77 -14.46
C PRO A 210 -26.99 -8.26 -14.26
N LYS A 211 -26.95 -7.49 -15.36
CA LYS A 211 -26.59 -6.05 -15.34
C LYS A 211 -27.47 -5.25 -14.37
N GLU A 212 -28.75 -5.53 -14.33
CA GLU A 212 -29.75 -4.91 -13.45
C GLU A 212 -29.58 -5.25 -11.97
N LYS A 213 -28.77 -6.27 -11.65
CA LYS A 213 -28.47 -6.72 -10.29
C LYS A 213 -27.13 -6.21 -9.75
N LEU A 214 -26.28 -5.64 -10.62
CA LEU A 214 -24.91 -5.21 -10.24
C LEU A 214 -24.93 -4.28 -9.03
N ASP A 215 -25.71 -3.23 -9.03
CA ASP A 215 -25.78 -2.26 -7.93
C ASP A 215 -26.16 -2.94 -6.60
N THR A 216 -27.19 -3.79 -6.62
CA THR A 216 -27.65 -4.51 -5.43
C THR A 216 -26.58 -5.46 -4.90
N VAL A 217 -25.93 -6.22 -5.77
CA VAL A 217 -24.94 -7.23 -5.38
C VAL A 217 -23.66 -6.56 -4.87
N PHE A 218 -23.16 -5.53 -5.54
CA PHE A 218 -21.98 -4.77 -5.08
C PHE A 218 -22.24 -4.08 -3.73
N LYS A 219 -23.38 -3.40 -3.58
CA LYS A 219 -23.74 -2.77 -2.30
C LYS A 219 -23.82 -3.78 -1.15
N ALA A 220 -24.36 -4.97 -1.38
CA ALA A 220 -24.40 -6.03 -0.38
C ALA A 220 -23.00 -6.53 -0.01
N ALA A 221 -22.12 -6.73 -1.02
CA ALA A 221 -20.73 -7.13 -0.79
C ALA A 221 -19.96 -6.06 0.00
N ILE A 222 -20.02 -4.80 -0.41
CA ILE A 222 -19.34 -3.69 0.26
C ILE A 222 -19.88 -3.48 1.69
N ALA A 223 -21.19 -3.61 1.90
CA ALA A 223 -21.81 -3.47 3.23
C ALA A 223 -21.30 -4.56 4.19
N GLU A 224 -21.17 -5.81 3.76
CA GLU A 224 -20.60 -6.88 4.58
C GLU A 224 -19.11 -6.66 4.84
N CYS A 225 -18.33 -6.23 3.83
CA CYS A 225 -16.92 -5.86 4.01
C CYS A 225 -16.77 -4.75 5.06
N ARG A 226 -17.57 -3.67 4.94
CA ARG A 226 -17.58 -2.55 5.90
C ARG A 226 -17.94 -3.01 7.30
N LYS A 227 -19.00 -3.79 7.45
CA LYS A 227 -19.45 -4.34 8.74
C LYS A 227 -18.31 -5.11 9.42
N ARG A 228 -17.62 -5.99 8.71
CA ARG A 228 -16.50 -6.79 9.26
C ARG A 228 -15.29 -5.92 9.60
N THR A 229 -14.97 -4.93 8.77
CA THR A 229 -13.87 -3.98 9.03
C THR A 229 -14.12 -3.14 10.28
N LEU A 230 -15.36 -2.68 10.51
CA LEU A 230 -15.75 -1.89 11.68
C LEU A 230 -15.69 -2.67 13.01
N MET A 231 -15.61 -4.00 12.98
CA MET A 231 -15.36 -4.79 14.20
C MET A 231 -13.91 -4.64 14.70
N HIS A 232 -13.00 -4.18 13.85
CA HIS A 232 -11.56 -4.10 14.15
C HIS A 232 -11.00 -2.69 14.09
N TYR A 233 -11.59 -1.80 13.26
CA TYR A 233 -11.09 -0.43 13.05
C TYR A 233 -12.17 0.60 13.34
N GLN A 234 -11.80 1.64 14.10
CA GLN A 234 -12.62 2.81 14.26
C GLN A 234 -12.36 3.77 13.11
N LEU A 235 -13.31 3.87 12.20
CA LEU A 235 -13.25 4.78 11.07
C LEU A 235 -13.80 6.17 11.44
N PRO A 236 -13.39 7.25 10.74
CA PRO A 236 -13.96 8.58 10.93
C PRO A 236 -15.48 8.61 10.65
N ASP A 237 -16.25 9.36 11.45
CA ASP A 237 -17.71 9.40 11.33
C ASP A 237 -18.21 9.95 9.98
N ASN A 238 -17.39 10.79 9.32
CA ASN A 238 -17.70 11.40 8.03
C ASN A 238 -17.13 10.62 6.83
N GLU A 239 -16.59 9.40 7.05
CA GLU A 239 -16.12 8.57 5.95
C GLU A 239 -17.28 8.16 5.04
N ASN A 240 -17.05 8.22 3.73
CA ASN A 240 -18.06 7.85 2.76
C ASN A 240 -17.46 7.56 1.39
N PHE A 241 -18.21 6.88 0.54
CA PHE A 241 -17.86 6.68 -0.87
C PHE A 241 -19.09 6.74 -1.76
N LYS A 242 -18.87 7.07 -3.03
CA LYS A 242 -19.85 6.96 -4.10
C LYS A 242 -19.48 5.78 -5.00
N LEU A 243 -20.42 4.86 -5.25
CA LEU A 243 -20.26 3.77 -6.20
C LEU A 243 -20.82 4.18 -7.58
N GLU A 244 -20.03 4.00 -8.62
CA GLU A 244 -20.38 4.30 -10.00
C GLU A 244 -20.07 3.12 -10.92
N PHE A 245 -20.93 2.87 -11.90
CA PHE A 245 -20.68 1.90 -12.98
C PHE A 245 -20.33 2.68 -14.26
N VAL A 246 -19.19 2.33 -14.86
CA VAL A 246 -18.61 3.05 -15.99
C VAL A 246 -18.26 2.08 -17.13
N ASN A 247 -17.98 2.65 -18.31
CA ASN A 247 -17.52 1.93 -19.48
C ASN A 247 -16.27 2.59 -20.07
N ASP A 248 -15.66 1.96 -21.05
CA ASP A 248 -14.51 2.47 -21.82
C ASP A 248 -13.29 2.76 -20.93
N LYS A 249 -12.99 1.83 -19.98
CA LYS A 249 -11.82 1.92 -19.09
C LYS A 249 -10.86 0.76 -19.31
N SER A 250 -9.57 1.02 -19.09
CA SER A 250 -8.51 -0.01 -19.17
C SER A 250 -8.43 -0.89 -17.90
N TRP A 251 -9.08 -0.49 -16.82
CA TRP A 251 -9.12 -1.17 -15.54
C TRP A 251 -10.52 -1.76 -15.25
N SER A 252 -10.63 -2.67 -14.29
CA SER A 252 -11.89 -3.33 -13.90
C SER A 252 -12.60 -2.66 -12.72
N GLY A 253 -11.84 -2.06 -11.80
CA GLY A 253 -12.31 -1.24 -10.69
C GLY A 253 -11.26 -0.17 -10.41
N TYR A 254 -11.66 0.92 -9.78
CA TYR A 254 -10.77 2.00 -9.36
C TYR A 254 -11.35 2.78 -8.19
N ASN A 255 -10.48 3.16 -7.24
CA ASN A 255 -10.82 4.05 -6.14
C ASN A 255 -10.16 5.41 -6.34
N TRP A 256 -10.97 6.42 -6.60
CA TRP A 256 -10.54 7.82 -6.63
C TRP A 256 -10.66 8.41 -5.23
N TYR A 257 -9.58 8.40 -4.47
CA TYR A 257 -9.56 9.04 -3.16
C TYR A 257 -9.54 10.57 -3.30
N LYS A 258 -10.48 11.25 -2.62
CA LYS A 258 -10.70 12.70 -2.75
C LYS A 258 -10.22 13.50 -1.54
N GLY A 259 -9.62 12.83 -0.55
CA GLY A 259 -9.36 13.42 0.75
C GLY A 259 -10.61 13.59 1.59
N ASN A 260 -10.44 14.05 2.81
CA ASN A 260 -11.51 14.22 3.79
C ASN A 260 -12.33 12.92 4.00
N TYR A 261 -11.65 11.78 3.87
CA TYR A 261 -12.21 10.42 4.05
C TYR A 261 -13.29 10.06 3.01
N GLN A 262 -13.20 10.62 1.81
CA GLN A 262 -14.18 10.43 0.73
C GLN A 262 -13.53 9.74 -0.47
N SER A 263 -14.26 8.78 -1.07
CA SER A 263 -13.85 8.13 -2.31
C SER A 263 -14.96 8.14 -3.38
N VAL A 264 -14.56 8.04 -4.65
CA VAL A 264 -15.44 7.61 -5.74
C VAL A 264 -14.91 6.27 -6.22
N ILE A 265 -15.71 5.22 -6.07
CA ILE A 265 -15.38 3.86 -6.50
C ILE A 265 -16.08 3.61 -7.81
N GLN A 266 -15.31 3.30 -8.85
CA GLN A 266 -15.81 3.04 -10.19
C GLN A 266 -15.59 1.58 -10.58
N ILE A 267 -16.64 0.94 -11.10
CA ILE A 267 -16.63 -0.43 -11.60
C ILE A 267 -16.85 -0.39 -13.11
N ASN A 268 -15.89 -0.92 -13.86
CA ASN A 268 -16.00 -1.02 -15.32
C ASN A 268 -16.89 -2.21 -15.71
N THR A 269 -17.92 -1.95 -16.52
CA THR A 269 -18.93 -2.92 -16.96
C THR A 269 -18.83 -3.32 -18.41
N ASP A 270 -17.68 -3.05 -19.07
CA ASP A 270 -17.44 -3.46 -20.47
C ASP A 270 -17.49 -4.98 -20.63
N LEU A 271 -16.97 -5.72 -19.65
CA LEU A 271 -16.99 -7.17 -19.62
C LEU A 271 -18.04 -7.70 -18.65
N HIS A 272 -18.39 -8.98 -18.80
CA HIS A 272 -19.20 -9.67 -17.81
C HIS A 272 -18.56 -9.64 -16.44
N ILE A 273 -19.35 -9.31 -15.42
CA ILE A 273 -18.91 -9.30 -14.03
C ILE A 273 -19.42 -10.56 -13.34
N PHE A 274 -18.51 -11.35 -12.83
CA PHE A 274 -18.78 -12.59 -12.12
C PHE A 274 -19.01 -12.29 -10.61
N ILE A 275 -19.69 -13.21 -9.92
CA ILE A 275 -20.08 -13.03 -8.52
C ILE A 275 -18.89 -12.81 -7.56
N ASP A 276 -17.74 -13.46 -7.82
CA ASP A 276 -16.49 -13.26 -7.08
C ASP A 276 -15.99 -11.82 -7.18
N ARG A 277 -16.21 -11.16 -8.33
CA ARG A 277 -15.76 -9.79 -8.55
C ARG A 277 -16.48 -8.77 -7.66
N ALA A 278 -17.72 -9.05 -7.25
CA ALA A 278 -18.42 -8.19 -6.31
C ALA A 278 -17.74 -8.21 -4.92
N ILE A 279 -17.19 -9.36 -4.50
CA ILE A 279 -16.41 -9.48 -3.27
C ILE A 279 -15.02 -8.88 -3.47
N ASP A 280 -14.30 -9.36 -4.51
CA ASP A 280 -12.89 -8.99 -4.73
C ASP A 280 -12.73 -7.50 -5.01
N VAL A 281 -13.41 -6.96 -6.03
CA VAL A 281 -13.33 -5.54 -6.37
C VAL A 281 -14.01 -4.68 -5.31
N GLY A 282 -15.15 -5.16 -4.78
CA GLY A 282 -15.84 -4.49 -3.68
C GLY A 282 -14.95 -4.30 -2.46
N SER A 283 -14.23 -5.36 -2.02
CA SER A 283 -13.29 -5.28 -0.90
C SER A 283 -12.03 -4.50 -1.25
N HIS A 284 -11.44 -4.76 -2.41
CA HIS A 284 -10.19 -4.13 -2.86
C HIS A 284 -10.32 -2.60 -2.95
N GLU A 285 -11.41 -2.10 -3.55
CA GLU A 285 -11.60 -0.66 -3.72
C GLU A 285 -12.17 0.01 -2.46
N SER A 286 -12.85 -0.74 -1.59
CA SER A 286 -13.53 -0.15 -0.43
C SER A 286 -12.95 -0.62 0.91
N TYR A 287 -13.55 -1.64 1.55
CA TYR A 287 -13.24 -2.10 2.91
C TYR A 287 -12.73 -3.55 2.89
N PRO A 288 -11.55 -3.82 3.46
CA PRO A 288 -10.57 -2.92 4.06
C PRO A 288 -9.49 -2.42 3.07
N GLY A 289 -9.79 -2.34 1.78
CA GLY A 289 -8.85 -2.01 0.71
C GLY A 289 -8.49 -0.52 0.59
N HIS A 290 -8.39 -0.01 -0.66
CA HIS A 290 -7.85 1.33 -0.95
C HIS A 290 -8.56 2.47 -0.22
N HIS A 291 -9.90 2.41 -0.04
CA HIS A 291 -10.61 3.45 0.71
C HIS A 291 -10.12 3.53 2.16
N VAL A 292 -10.03 2.39 2.85
CA VAL A 292 -9.56 2.34 4.25
C VAL A 292 -8.08 2.69 4.35
N TYR A 293 -7.25 2.20 3.43
CA TYR A 293 -5.82 2.51 3.37
C TYR A 293 -5.58 4.02 3.30
N ASN A 294 -6.14 4.68 2.30
CA ASN A 294 -5.95 6.12 2.11
C ASN A 294 -6.52 6.93 3.29
N MET A 295 -7.68 6.53 3.80
CA MET A 295 -8.32 7.19 4.92
C MET A 295 -7.51 7.09 6.22
N LEU A 296 -6.93 5.91 6.52
CA LEU A 296 -6.10 5.73 7.72
C LEU A 296 -4.77 6.47 7.61
N LEU A 297 -4.15 6.51 6.43
CA LEU A 297 -2.97 7.34 6.19
C LEU A 297 -3.30 8.82 6.34
N GLU A 298 -4.41 9.30 5.76
CA GLU A 298 -4.84 10.69 5.92
C GLU A 298 -5.08 11.03 7.39
N LYS A 299 -5.80 10.16 8.12
CA LYS A 299 -6.11 10.38 9.53
C LYS A 299 -4.85 10.39 10.39
N ASN A 300 -4.11 9.28 10.39
CA ASN A 300 -3.07 9.03 11.38
C ASN A 300 -1.77 9.78 11.07
N LEU A 301 -1.40 9.91 9.79
CA LEU A 301 -0.12 10.50 9.41
C LEU A 301 -0.27 11.96 8.97
N TYR A 302 -1.18 12.24 8.04
CA TYR A 302 -1.31 13.60 7.52
C TYR A 302 -1.98 14.54 8.54
N ARG A 303 -3.15 14.15 9.11
CA ARG A 303 -3.91 15.05 9.99
C ARG A 303 -3.42 15.06 11.43
N GLU A 304 -3.12 13.89 11.99
CA GLU A 304 -2.73 13.79 13.40
C GLU A 304 -1.24 14.11 13.62
N GLN A 305 -0.35 13.69 12.71
CA GLN A 305 1.09 13.89 12.82
C GLN A 305 1.62 15.03 11.94
N GLY A 306 0.84 15.55 11.01
CA GLY A 306 1.25 16.66 10.14
C GLY A 306 2.22 16.28 9.04
N LEU A 307 2.32 14.99 8.66
CA LEU A 307 3.23 14.50 7.63
C LEU A 307 2.69 14.86 6.25
N VAL A 308 3.12 16.01 5.72
CA VAL A 308 2.57 16.58 4.49
C VAL A 308 2.84 15.73 3.25
N GLU A 309 3.94 14.99 3.20
CA GLU A 309 4.30 14.07 2.11
C GLU A 309 3.25 12.97 1.88
N ILE A 310 2.51 12.60 2.91
CA ILE A 310 1.43 11.61 2.81
C ILE A 310 0.22 12.15 2.02
N SER A 311 0.11 13.46 1.90
CA SER A 311 -1.00 14.08 1.15
C SER A 311 -0.92 13.89 -0.37
N VAL A 312 0.20 13.41 -0.90
CA VAL A 312 0.38 13.05 -2.31
C VAL A 312 0.64 11.55 -2.43
N TYR A 313 -0.10 10.88 -3.33
CA TYR A 313 0.10 9.46 -3.61
C TYR A 313 0.69 9.29 -5.01
N PRO A 314 2.00 9.01 -5.12
CA PRO A 314 2.62 8.68 -6.40
C PRO A 314 2.28 7.24 -6.81
N LEU A 315 1.64 7.06 -7.98
CA LEU A 315 1.20 5.74 -8.45
C LEU A 315 2.38 4.77 -8.66
N TYR A 316 3.48 5.26 -9.20
CA TYR A 316 4.69 4.46 -9.45
C TYR A 316 5.69 4.63 -8.30
N SER A 317 5.43 3.93 -7.19
CA SER A 317 6.22 4.08 -5.97
C SER A 317 6.18 2.82 -5.11
N PRO A 318 7.10 2.64 -4.16
CA PRO A 318 7.03 1.57 -3.17
C PRO A 318 5.72 1.56 -2.37
N GLN A 319 5.11 2.73 -2.16
CA GLN A 319 3.80 2.85 -1.52
C GLN A 319 2.71 2.11 -2.30
N SER A 320 2.73 2.14 -3.64
CA SER A 320 1.75 1.42 -4.46
C SER A 320 1.84 -0.10 -4.32
N LEU A 321 3.05 -0.66 -4.16
CA LEU A 321 3.20 -2.10 -3.92
C LEU A 321 2.51 -2.52 -2.61
N ILE A 322 2.64 -1.70 -1.56
CA ILE A 322 1.97 -1.94 -0.28
C ILE A 322 0.46 -1.74 -0.40
N ALA A 323 0.01 -0.67 -1.05
CA ALA A 323 -1.40 -0.37 -1.24
C ALA A 323 -2.12 -1.50 -2.00
N GLU A 324 -1.57 -1.94 -3.13
CA GLU A 324 -2.12 -3.05 -3.92
C GLU A 324 -2.03 -4.39 -3.19
N GLY A 325 -0.90 -4.63 -2.54
CA GLY A 325 -0.69 -5.85 -1.75
C GLY A 325 -1.68 -5.96 -0.59
N THR A 326 -1.88 -4.88 0.16
CA THR A 326 -2.86 -4.83 1.27
C THR A 326 -4.29 -4.89 0.76
N ALA A 327 -4.64 -4.20 -0.33
CA ALA A 327 -5.98 -4.27 -0.90
C ALA A 327 -6.35 -5.70 -1.34
N ASN A 328 -5.41 -6.43 -1.97
CA ASN A 328 -5.61 -7.83 -2.35
C ASN A 328 -5.64 -8.78 -1.15
N TYR A 329 -4.73 -8.63 -0.18
CA TYR A 329 -4.72 -9.49 1.02
C TYR A 329 -5.91 -9.20 1.95
N GLY A 330 -6.40 -7.97 1.96
CA GLY A 330 -7.59 -7.55 2.70
C GLY A 330 -8.82 -8.40 2.41
N ILE A 331 -8.93 -8.95 1.20
CA ILE A 331 -10.00 -9.86 0.80
C ILE A 331 -9.98 -11.14 1.68
N ASP A 332 -8.79 -11.71 1.92
CA ASP A 332 -8.63 -12.91 2.75
C ASP A 332 -8.70 -12.57 4.25
N VAL A 333 -8.39 -11.34 4.63
CA VAL A 333 -8.55 -10.86 6.02
C VAL A 333 -10.03 -10.72 6.35
N VAL A 334 -10.83 -10.12 5.48
CA VAL A 334 -12.26 -9.89 5.70
C VAL A 334 -13.11 -11.13 5.47
N PHE A 335 -12.67 -12.05 4.59
CA PHE A 335 -13.34 -13.32 4.31
C PHE A 335 -12.38 -14.51 4.45
N PRO A 336 -12.01 -14.91 5.68
CA PRO A 336 -11.08 -16.01 5.90
C PRO A 336 -11.67 -17.36 5.46
N GLY A 337 -10.81 -18.26 4.99
CA GLY A 337 -11.14 -19.63 4.64
C GLY A 337 -12.25 -19.74 3.60
N ASN A 338 -13.35 -20.38 3.99
CA ASN A 338 -14.52 -20.60 3.13
C ASN A 338 -15.56 -19.47 3.20
N ASP A 339 -15.31 -18.38 3.91
CA ASP A 339 -16.30 -17.32 4.11
C ASP A 339 -16.73 -16.65 2.81
N LYS A 340 -15.80 -16.45 1.86
CA LYS A 340 -16.14 -15.95 0.52
C LYS A 340 -17.17 -16.81 -0.18
N THR A 341 -16.94 -18.12 -0.16
CA THR A 341 -17.83 -19.11 -0.81
C THR A 341 -19.20 -19.13 -0.14
N ARG A 342 -19.24 -19.11 1.21
CA ARG A 342 -20.50 -19.07 1.95
C ARG A 342 -21.27 -17.79 1.67
N PHE A 343 -20.63 -16.65 1.80
CA PHE A 343 -21.27 -15.36 1.58
C PHE A 343 -21.78 -15.21 0.14
N ALA A 344 -21.02 -15.66 -0.85
CA ALA A 344 -21.48 -15.69 -2.24
C ALA A 344 -22.71 -16.59 -2.41
N GLY A 345 -22.67 -17.81 -1.85
CA GLY A 345 -23.77 -18.77 -1.93
C GLY A 345 -25.04 -18.36 -1.19
N ASP A 346 -24.87 -17.89 0.05
CA ASP A 346 -26.00 -17.62 0.95
C ASP A 346 -26.64 -16.25 0.72
N VAL A 347 -25.89 -15.28 0.19
CA VAL A 347 -26.34 -13.88 0.06
C VAL A 347 -26.29 -13.38 -1.38
N LEU A 348 -25.12 -13.40 -2.03
CA LEU A 348 -24.96 -12.70 -3.30
C LEU A 348 -25.68 -13.39 -4.48
N LEU A 349 -25.59 -14.72 -4.57
CA LEU A 349 -26.26 -15.48 -5.65
C LEU A 349 -27.79 -15.37 -5.56
N PRO A 350 -28.43 -15.51 -4.38
CA PRO A 350 -29.87 -15.22 -4.23
C PRO A 350 -30.24 -13.80 -4.63
N LEU A 351 -29.46 -12.78 -4.24
CA LEU A 351 -29.69 -11.38 -4.66
C LEU A 351 -29.59 -11.21 -6.18
N ALA A 352 -28.64 -11.92 -6.80
CA ALA A 352 -28.47 -11.93 -8.25
C ALA A 352 -29.55 -12.74 -8.99
N GLY A 353 -30.32 -13.56 -8.30
CA GLY A 353 -31.26 -14.50 -8.89
C GLY A 353 -30.59 -15.70 -9.54
N LEU A 354 -29.41 -16.10 -9.07
CA LEU A 354 -28.58 -17.18 -9.64
C LEU A 354 -28.64 -18.44 -8.78
N ASP A 355 -28.49 -19.60 -9.45
CA ASP A 355 -28.36 -20.91 -8.78
C ASP A 355 -27.01 -21.02 -8.06
N THR A 356 -27.01 -21.59 -6.86
CA THR A 356 -25.83 -21.75 -6.01
C THR A 356 -25.01 -23.01 -6.31
N THR A 357 -25.57 -23.93 -7.14
CA THR A 357 -24.94 -25.22 -7.46
C THR A 357 -23.57 -25.01 -8.12
N GLY A 358 -22.52 -25.61 -7.55
CA GLY A 358 -21.15 -25.53 -8.09
C GLY A 358 -20.32 -24.33 -7.60
N ILE A 359 -20.85 -23.44 -6.76
CA ILE A 359 -20.12 -22.27 -6.27
C ILE A 359 -18.83 -22.65 -5.53
N SER A 360 -18.84 -23.75 -4.76
CA SER A 360 -17.65 -24.23 -4.07
C SER A 360 -16.54 -24.67 -5.03
N LEU A 361 -16.89 -25.34 -6.12
CA LEU A 361 -15.92 -25.71 -7.17
C LEU A 361 -15.39 -24.48 -7.87
N TYR A 362 -16.26 -23.51 -8.16
CA TYR A 362 -15.86 -22.25 -8.81
C TYR A 362 -14.80 -21.50 -7.98
N PHE A 363 -15.04 -21.27 -6.66
CA PHE A 363 -14.06 -20.60 -5.81
C PHE A 363 -12.75 -21.37 -5.63
N LYS A 364 -12.79 -22.71 -5.58
CA LYS A 364 -11.58 -23.54 -5.58
C LYS A 364 -10.79 -23.41 -6.89
N ALA A 365 -11.48 -23.38 -8.02
CA ALA A 365 -10.86 -23.19 -9.33
C ALA A 365 -10.29 -21.76 -9.47
N LEU A 366 -10.98 -20.73 -8.98
CA LEU A 366 -10.48 -19.35 -8.90
C LEU A 366 -9.21 -19.23 -8.06
N ALA A 367 -9.17 -19.86 -6.88
CA ALA A 367 -7.97 -19.85 -6.03
C ALA A 367 -6.77 -20.51 -6.72
N MET A 368 -6.99 -21.58 -7.52
CA MET A 368 -5.94 -22.21 -8.31
C MET A 368 -5.53 -21.31 -9.50
N LYS A 369 -6.50 -20.72 -10.20
CA LYS A 369 -6.25 -19.76 -11.30
C LYS A 369 -5.47 -18.54 -10.81
N GLY A 370 -5.75 -18.04 -9.59
CA GLY A 370 -5.02 -16.93 -8.99
C GLY A 370 -3.50 -17.14 -8.93
N LYS A 371 -3.05 -18.40 -8.71
CA LYS A 371 -1.62 -18.75 -8.73
C LYS A 371 -0.96 -18.61 -10.10
N LEU A 372 -1.74 -18.66 -11.19
CA LEU A 372 -1.26 -18.43 -12.54
C LEU A 372 -1.01 -16.93 -12.85
N ASN A 373 -1.42 -16.01 -11.98
CA ASN A 373 -1.32 -14.56 -12.25
C ASN A 373 0.12 -14.07 -12.43
N TYR A 374 1.11 -14.82 -11.92
CA TYR A 374 2.53 -14.55 -12.18
C TYR A 374 2.94 -14.64 -13.66
N ILE A 375 2.11 -15.25 -14.52
CA ILE A 375 2.36 -15.28 -15.96
C ILE A 375 2.50 -13.88 -16.55
N ARG A 376 1.78 -12.88 -16.00
CA ARG A 376 1.85 -11.48 -16.44
C ARG A 376 3.23 -10.88 -16.18
N ASN A 377 3.91 -11.29 -15.10
CA ASN A 377 5.27 -10.84 -14.80
C ASN A 377 6.27 -11.42 -15.80
N GLU A 378 6.14 -12.71 -16.13
CA GLU A 378 7.03 -13.36 -17.08
C GLU A 378 6.81 -12.86 -18.53
N VAL A 379 5.55 -12.65 -18.92
CA VAL A 379 5.23 -11.99 -20.19
C VAL A 379 5.78 -10.56 -20.20
N GLY A 380 5.60 -9.79 -19.13
CA GLY A 380 6.14 -8.44 -19.02
C GLY A 380 7.66 -8.38 -19.16
N ARG A 381 8.40 -9.28 -18.48
CA ARG A 381 9.86 -9.38 -18.61
C ARG A 381 10.32 -9.63 -20.04
N ARG A 382 9.68 -10.57 -20.71
CA ARG A 382 10.10 -11.00 -22.04
C ARG A 382 9.65 -10.04 -23.12
N LEU A 383 8.41 -9.57 -23.07
CA LEU A 383 7.84 -8.63 -24.03
C LEU A 383 8.55 -7.29 -24.00
N LEU A 384 8.70 -6.68 -22.82
CA LEU A 384 9.36 -5.38 -22.65
C LEU A 384 10.88 -5.47 -22.87
N GLY A 385 11.47 -6.66 -22.67
CA GLY A 385 12.87 -6.95 -22.95
C GLY A 385 13.16 -7.35 -24.41
N GLY A 386 12.14 -7.40 -25.28
CA GLY A 386 12.29 -7.79 -26.69
C GLY A 386 12.59 -9.29 -26.92
N ALA A 387 12.43 -10.13 -25.89
CA ALA A 387 12.64 -11.58 -25.97
C ALA A 387 11.36 -12.37 -26.28
N MET A 388 10.26 -11.69 -26.56
CA MET A 388 8.95 -12.27 -26.89
C MET A 388 8.17 -11.30 -27.77
N THR A 389 7.50 -11.80 -28.81
CA THR A 389 6.59 -11.00 -29.63
C THR A 389 5.22 -10.83 -28.94
N GLU A 390 4.37 -9.94 -29.48
CA GLU A 390 3.00 -9.79 -28.95
C GLU A 390 2.14 -11.05 -29.21
N GLU A 391 2.37 -11.74 -30.31
CA GLU A 391 1.69 -12.99 -30.64
C GLU A 391 2.08 -14.11 -29.66
N GLU A 392 3.37 -14.25 -29.34
CA GLU A 392 3.86 -15.19 -28.33
C GLU A 392 3.32 -14.84 -26.95
N ALA A 393 3.28 -13.55 -26.58
CA ALA A 393 2.71 -13.05 -25.33
C ALA A 393 1.21 -13.38 -25.23
N MET A 394 0.46 -13.18 -26.34
CA MET A 394 -0.94 -13.57 -26.45
C MET A 394 -1.13 -15.06 -26.17
N GLN A 395 -0.33 -15.91 -26.83
CA GLN A 395 -0.40 -17.36 -26.67
C GLN A 395 -0.08 -17.77 -25.21
N TRP A 396 0.96 -17.20 -24.62
CA TRP A 396 1.34 -17.48 -23.21
C TRP A 396 0.25 -17.11 -22.20
N LEU A 397 -0.41 -15.96 -22.41
CA LEU A 397 -1.51 -15.52 -21.55
C LEU A 397 -2.74 -16.42 -21.71
N GLN A 398 -3.00 -16.95 -22.91
CA GLN A 398 -4.09 -17.89 -23.15
C GLN A 398 -3.79 -19.26 -22.54
N ASP A 399 -2.60 -19.83 -22.81
CA ASP A 399 -2.23 -21.17 -22.39
C ASP A 399 -2.02 -21.27 -20.86
N TYR A 400 -1.36 -20.27 -20.27
CA TYR A 400 -0.94 -20.30 -18.87
C TYR A 400 -1.68 -19.29 -17.96
N GLY A 401 -2.30 -18.25 -18.51
CA GLY A 401 -3.17 -17.33 -17.77
C GLY A 401 -4.64 -17.71 -17.84
N LEU A 402 -4.99 -18.62 -18.74
CA LEU A 402 -6.38 -19.03 -19.06
C LEU A 402 -7.23 -17.82 -19.46
N TYR A 403 -6.65 -16.90 -20.21
CA TYR A 403 -7.34 -15.73 -20.72
C TYR A 403 -7.98 -16.05 -22.09
N ASN A 404 -9.14 -15.50 -22.36
CA ASN A 404 -9.63 -15.42 -23.73
C ASN A 404 -8.82 -14.37 -24.51
N ALA A 405 -8.94 -14.33 -25.82
CA ALA A 405 -8.17 -13.43 -26.69
C ALA A 405 -8.34 -11.94 -26.31
N GLU A 406 -9.56 -11.52 -25.96
CA GLU A 406 -9.83 -10.13 -25.56
C GLU A 406 -9.14 -9.74 -24.25
N THR A 407 -9.24 -10.60 -23.23
CA THR A 407 -8.59 -10.37 -21.92
C THR A 407 -7.06 -10.41 -22.05
N ALA A 408 -6.52 -11.30 -22.89
CA ALA A 408 -5.09 -11.36 -23.18
C ALA A 408 -4.59 -10.08 -23.85
N ALA A 409 -5.33 -9.56 -24.85
CA ALA A 409 -5.01 -8.30 -25.52
C ALA A 409 -5.05 -7.11 -24.54
N LYS A 410 -6.07 -7.03 -23.66
CA LYS A 410 -6.14 -6.01 -22.59
C LYS A 410 -4.97 -6.13 -21.62
N SER A 411 -4.55 -7.36 -21.27
CA SER A 411 -3.38 -7.59 -20.41
C SER A 411 -2.07 -7.12 -21.05
N ILE A 412 -1.87 -7.37 -22.35
CA ILE A 412 -0.70 -6.88 -23.10
C ILE A 412 -0.69 -5.35 -23.14
N SER A 413 -1.83 -4.73 -23.46
CA SER A 413 -1.96 -3.26 -23.42
C SER A 413 -1.63 -2.70 -22.04
N PHE A 414 -2.13 -3.32 -20.97
CA PHE A 414 -1.81 -2.93 -19.61
C PHE A 414 -0.29 -3.04 -19.33
N ILE A 415 0.35 -4.15 -19.70
CA ILE A 415 1.79 -4.35 -19.53
C ILE A 415 2.58 -3.28 -20.30
N LYS A 416 2.18 -2.94 -21.52
CA LYS A 416 2.86 -1.91 -22.33
C LYS A 416 2.72 -0.52 -21.72
N ASN A 417 1.57 -0.18 -21.15
CA ASN A 417 1.28 1.13 -20.58
C ASN A 417 1.84 1.31 -19.16
N TYR A 418 1.67 0.28 -18.30
CA TYR A 418 2.02 0.35 -16.88
C TYR A 418 3.30 -0.40 -16.52
N ARG A 419 3.90 -1.10 -17.51
CA ARG A 419 5.18 -1.80 -17.41
C ARG A 419 5.23 -2.76 -16.22
N THR A 420 6.14 -2.53 -15.30
CA THR A 420 6.39 -3.39 -14.15
C THR A 420 5.34 -3.29 -13.03
N TYR A 421 4.35 -2.38 -13.16
CA TYR A 421 3.27 -2.23 -12.18
C TYR A 421 2.50 -3.54 -11.92
N VAL A 422 2.51 -4.44 -12.89
CA VAL A 422 1.84 -5.76 -12.77
C VAL A 422 2.29 -6.57 -11.55
N ILE A 423 3.51 -6.34 -11.01
CA ILE A 423 3.99 -7.07 -9.83
C ILE A 423 3.22 -6.71 -8.56
N ASN A 424 2.61 -5.51 -8.50
CA ASN A 424 1.92 -5.03 -7.32
C ASN A 424 0.72 -5.92 -6.96
N TYR A 425 0.03 -6.49 -7.97
CA TYR A 425 -1.17 -7.30 -7.77
C TYR A 425 -0.91 -8.73 -7.28
N ASN A 426 0.23 -9.32 -7.62
CA ASN A 426 0.57 -10.69 -7.25
C ASN A 426 1.70 -10.74 -6.21
N TYR A 427 2.85 -10.17 -6.50
CA TYR A 427 3.97 -10.17 -5.57
C TYR A 427 3.73 -9.24 -4.37
N GLY A 428 3.04 -8.12 -4.56
CA GLY A 428 2.60 -7.28 -3.43
C GLY A 428 1.71 -8.03 -2.46
N LEU A 429 0.74 -8.80 -2.97
CA LEU A 429 -0.09 -9.70 -2.15
C LEU A 429 0.76 -10.70 -1.36
N ASP A 430 1.70 -11.38 -2.03
CA ASP A 430 2.53 -12.40 -1.38
C ASP A 430 3.43 -11.80 -0.30
N LEU A 431 4.02 -10.61 -0.53
CA LEU A 431 4.84 -9.92 0.48
C LEU A 431 4.01 -9.53 1.71
N VAL A 432 2.83 -8.95 1.52
CA VAL A 432 1.94 -8.57 2.63
C VAL A 432 1.51 -9.82 3.41
N LYS A 433 1.12 -10.87 2.72
CA LYS A 433 0.72 -12.14 3.33
C LYS A 433 1.88 -12.74 4.13
N GLU A 434 3.06 -12.86 3.54
CA GLU A 434 4.25 -13.43 4.19
C GLU A 434 4.62 -12.62 5.44
N TYR A 435 4.62 -11.29 5.35
CA TYR A 435 4.86 -10.41 6.49
C TYR A 435 3.88 -10.71 7.64
N ILE A 436 2.58 -10.67 7.37
CA ILE A 436 1.56 -10.84 8.39
C ILE A 436 1.62 -12.25 9.00
N GLU A 437 1.69 -13.30 8.17
CA GLU A 437 1.69 -14.68 8.65
C GLU A 437 2.97 -15.02 9.42
N SER A 438 4.13 -14.53 8.99
CA SER A 438 5.41 -14.74 9.69
C SER A 438 5.49 -14.01 11.03
N HIS A 439 4.70 -12.95 11.25
CA HIS A 439 4.57 -12.26 12.53
C HIS A 439 3.41 -12.78 13.40
N GLY A 440 2.86 -13.94 13.05
CA GLY A 440 1.83 -14.65 13.83
C GLY A 440 0.38 -14.29 13.49
N GLY A 441 0.15 -13.49 12.43
CA GLY A 441 -1.20 -13.15 11.92
C GLY A 441 -1.77 -14.20 10.99
N MET A 442 -1.70 -15.49 11.38
CA MET A 442 -2.26 -16.60 10.61
C MET A 442 -3.78 -16.61 10.65
N GLU A 443 -4.43 -17.37 9.77
CA GLU A 443 -5.89 -17.54 9.77
C GLU A 443 -6.42 -18.06 11.12
N SER A 444 -5.64 -18.89 11.80
CA SER A 444 -5.96 -19.41 13.15
C SER A 444 -5.85 -18.35 14.26
N ASN A 445 -5.30 -17.17 13.97
CA ASN A 445 -5.17 -16.05 14.91
C ASN A 445 -5.69 -14.74 14.30
N PRO A 446 -7.01 -14.62 14.12
CA PRO A 446 -7.64 -13.50 13.40
C PRO A 446 -7.36 -12.14 14.06
N GLU A 447 -7.35 -12.05 15.39
CA GLU A 447 -7.08 -10.78 16.10
C GLU A 447 -5.68 -10.24 15.75
N LYS A 448 -4.65 -11.12 15.79
CA LYS A 448 -3.28 -10.74 15.41
C LYS A 448 -3.18 -10.39 13.94
N ARG A 449 -3.92 -11.10 13.07
CA ARG A 449 -3.99 -10.81 11.63
C ARG A 449 -4.53 -9.41 11.38
N TRP A 450 -5.66 -9.03 11.99
CA TRP A 450 -6.26 -7.71 11.86
C TRP A 450 -5.36 -6.62 12.46
N GLN A 451 -4.70 -6.89 13.60
CA GLN A 451 -3.74 -5.95 14.18
C GLN A 451 -2.60 -5.63 13.20
N LEU A 452 -1.90 -6.66 12.71
CA LEU A 452 -0.76 -6.48 11.79
C LEU A 452 -1.20 -5.86 10.46
N PHE A 453 -2.37 -6.25 9.97
CA PHE A 453 -2.94 -5.65 8.77
C PHE A 453 -3.21 -4.16 8.97
N GLY A 454 -3.82 -3.77 10.09
CA GLY A 454 -4.06 -2.36 10.44
C GLY A 454 -2.78 -1.55 10.60
N GLU A 455 -1.71 -2.14 11.11
CA GLU A 455 -0.39 -1.51 11.18
C GLU A 455 0.14 -1.15 9.78
N LEU A 456 -0.02 -2.05 8.79
CA LEU A 456 0.37 -1.77 7.40
C LEU A 456 -0.49 -0.70 6.73
N LEU A 457 -1.76 -0.55 7.13
CA LEU A 457 -2.66 0.48 6.60
C LEU A 457 -2.46 1.87 7.25
N SER A 458 -1.73 1.96 8.37
CA SER A 458 -1.76 3.15 9.25
C SER A 458 -0.41 3.84 9.42
N ARG A 459 0.64 3.35 8.77
CA ARG A 459 1.99 3.90 8.89
C ARG A 459 2.74 3.91 7.57
N GLU A 460 3.81 4.65 7.50
CA GLU A 460 4.80 4.55 6.43
C GLU A 460 5.45 3.16 6.50
N VAL A 461 5.34 2.39 5.42
CA VAL A 461 5.94 1.05 5.31
C VAL A 461 7.03 1.07 4.26
N ARG A 462 8.22 0.61 4.62
CA ARG A 462 9.33 0.43 3.69
C ARG A 462 9.42 -1.03 3.26
N ILE A 463 9.75 -1.27 1.99
CA ILE A 463 9.80 -2.63 1.43
C ILE A 463 10.85 -3.53 2.11
N ASN A 464 11.94 -2.94 2.60
CA ASN A 464 12.96 -3.71 3.33
C ASN A 464 12.46 -4.25 4.68
N GLU A 465 11.43 -3.63 5.29
CA GLU A 465 10.79 -4.11 6.52
C GLU A 465 9.86 -5.31 6.27
N MET A 466 9.40 -5.48 5.02
CA MET A 466 8.53 -6.58 4.61
C MET A 466 9.31 -7.88 4.35
N ARG A 467 10.64 -7.82 4.33
CA ARG A 467 11.52 -8.95 4.05
C ARG A 467 12.21 -9.38 5.34
N LYS A 468 12.18 -10.67 5.59
CA LYS A 468 13.00 -11.30 6.63
C LYS A 468 14.34 -11.70 6.09
#